data_d81b69bef9a809c9f5d9b4f6e4cbf7c2
#
_entry.id   d81b69bef9a809c9f5d9b4f6e4cbf7c2
#
_cell.length_a   1.000
_cell.length_b   1.000
_cell.length_c   1.000
_cell.angle_alpha   90.00
_cell.angle_beta   90.00
_cell.angle_gamma   90.00
#
_symmetry.space_group_name_H-M   'P 1'
#
loop_
_entity.id
_entity.type
_entity.pdbx_description
1 polymer ?
#
loop_
_entity_poly.entity_id
_entity_poly.type
_entity_poly.pdbx_seq_one_letter_code
_entity_poly.pdbx_strand_id
1 'polypeptide(L)'
;RSPLAFDRARLTDLSALLNTHFTKQSREEMSAKLMGLSDQIAPELFLVLSAAVGYAAEILEEAAKKDVFTTGASQILKMPEYRDLDKAHDLMTFFVDNKENLPVPEDDTPLKILIGPENVNEALRDTSVVVASYDIGDGMRGLVGVVGPTRMDYATVTARLSYFADSLTRMFGKSELPPKEEKE
;
A
#
# COMPACT_ATOMS: atom_id res chain seq x y z
N ARG A 1 28.51 -9.76 8.70
CA ARG A 1 29.86 -9.16 8.88
C ARG A 1 30.44 -8.98 7.49
N SER A 2 30.64 -7.73 7.03
CA SER A 2 31.32 -7.44 5.77
C SER A 2 32.78 -7.87 5.88
N PRO A 3 33.31 -8.60 4.89
CA PRO A 3 34.73 -8.97 4.88
C PRO A 3 35.65 -7.79 4.52
N LEU A 4 35.09 -6.62 4.20
CA LEU A 4 35.82 -5.42 3.79
C LEU A 4 35.95 -4.48 4.99
N ALA A 5 37.20 -4.11 5.33
CA ALA A 5 37.47 -3.06 6.31
C ALA A 5 37.17 -1.69 5.64
N PHE A 6 35.99 -1.15 5.94
CA PHE A 6 35.64 0.22 5.53
C PHE A 6 36.22 1.20 6.54
N ASP A 7 36.99 2.16 6.05
CA ASP A 7 37.33 3.33 6.83
C ASP A 7 36.16 4.32 6.86
N ARG A 8 36.20 5.30 7.76
CA ARG A 8 35.12 6.28 7.94
C ARG A 8 34.87 7.14 6.69
N ALA A 9 35.88 7.39 5.89
CA ALA A 9 35.77 8.19 4.67
C ALA A 9 34.96 7.44 3.62
N ARG A 10 35.23 6.16 3.38
CA ARG A 10 34.49 5.31 2.43
C ARG A 10 33.02 5.13 2.83
N LEU A 11 32.72 5.05 4.14
CA LEU A 11 31.34 5.01 4.62
C LEU A 11 30.61 6.34 4.37
N THR A 12 31.31 7.45 4.51
CA THR A 12 30.75 8.77 4.19
C THR A 12 30.44 8.90 2.69
N ASP A 13 31.36 8.46 1.83
CA ASP A 13 31.18 8.46 0.38
C ASP A 13 30.00 7.56 -0.04
N LEU A 14 29.85 6.38 0.57
CA LEU A 14 28.73 5.47 0.34
C LEU A 14 27.40 6.10 0.77
N SER A 15 27.37 6.73 1.94
CA SER A 15 26.19 7.44 2.43
C SER A 15 25.78 8.59 1.51
N ALA A 16 26.75 9.36 1.01
CA ALA A 16 26.51 10.44 0.05
C ALA A 16 25.93 9.90 -1.25
N LEU A 17 26.50 8.83 -1.80
CA LEU A 17 26.00 8.17 -3.02
C LEU A 17 24.57 7.64 -2.83
N LEU A 18 24.26 6.97 -1.71
CA LEU A 18 22.92 6.49 -1.41
C LEU A 18 21.93 7.65 -1.33
N ASN A 19 22.24 8.70 -0.61
CA ASN A 19 21.34 9.84 -0.45
C ASN A 19 21.14 10.63 -1.76
N THR A 20 22.16 10.73 -2.60
CA THR A 20 22.08 11.49 -3.85
C THR A 20 21.32 10.76 -4.94
N HIS A 21 21.49 9.44 -5.06
CA HIS A 21 21.00 8.68 -6.20
C HIS A 21 19.79 7.83 -5.92
N PHE A 22 19.54 7.43 -4.64
CA PHE A 22 18.54 6.42 -4.30
C PHE A 22 17.41 6.92 -3.39
N THR A 23 17.40 8.20 -3.01
CA THR A 23 16.32 8.78 -2.20
C THR A 23 15.05 8.95 -3.02
N LYS A 24 13.89 8.53 -2.48
CA LYS A 24 12.55 8.64 -3.10
C LYS A 24 12.44 7.96 -4.48
N GLN A 25 13.11 6.85 -4.67
CA GLN A 25 13.08 6.08 -5.91
C GLN A 25 12.24 4.81 -5.76
N SER A 26 11.62 4.37 -6.86
CA SER A 26 11.01 3.05 -6.94
C SER A 26 12.09 1.95 -7.06
N ARG A 27 11.70 0.69 -6.86
CA ARG A 27 12.60 -0.48 -6.99
C ARG A 27 13.25 -0.55 -8.37
N GLU A 28 12.45 -0.34 -9.43
CA GLU A 28 12.91 -0.38 -10.81
C GLU A 28 13.93 0.72 -11.09
N GLU A 29 13.66 1.94 -10.61
CA GLU A 29 14.55 3.07 -10.74
C GLU A 29 15.86 2.87 -9.97
N MET A 30 15.80 2.28 -8.78
CA MET A 30 16.97 1.93 -7.97
C MET A 30 17.88 0.95 -8.72
N SER A 31 17.29 -0.10 -9.31
CA SER A 31 18.04 -1.09 -10.09
C SER A 31 18.68 -0.52 -11.33
N ALA A 32 17.95 0.32 -12.08
CA ALA A 32 18.47 0.98 -13.28
C ALA A 32 19.63 1.95 -12.95
N LYS A 33 19.49 2.73 -11.87
CA LYS A 33 20.56 3.65 -11.42
C LYS A 33 21.79 2.92 -10.92
N LEU A 34 21.61 1.81 -10.21
CA LEU A 34 22.71 0.97 -9.75
C LEU A 34 23.56 0.47 -10.93
N MET A 35 22.89 -0.03 -11.98
CA MET A 35 23.58 -0.45 -13.21
C MET A 35 24.34 0.69 -13.89
N GLY A 36 23.78 1.90 -13.92
CA GLY A 36 24.44 3.08 -14.49
C GLY A 36 25.67 3.56 -13.70
N LEU A 37 25.82 3.15 -12.45
CA LEU A 37 26.96 3.49 -11.61
C LEU A 37 28.09 2.46 -11.67
N SER A 38 27.89 1.30 -12.29
CA SER A 38 28.85 0.19 -12.31
C SER A 38 30.24 0.57 -12.82
N ASP A 39 30.30 1.43 -13.82
CA ASP A 39 31.57 1.86 -14.47
C ASP A 39 32.17 3.13 -13.84
N GLN A 40 31.45 3.76 -12.90
CA GLN A 40 31.84 5.07 -12.34
C GLN A 40 32.40 4.95 -10.91
N ILE A 41 32.26 3.82 -10.27
CA ILE A 41 32.71 3.61 -8.88
C ILE A 41 33.62 2.39 -8.77
N ALA A 42 34.45 2.36 -7.71
CA ALA A 42 35.35 1.25 -7.48
C ALA A 42 34.57 -0.07 -7.25
N PRO A 43 35.07 -1.22 -7.75
CA PRO A 43 34.36 -2.50 -7.67
C PRO A 43 33.97 -2.92 -6.23
N GLU A 44 34.81 -2.61 -5.26
CA GLU A 44 34.53 -2.92 -3.85
C GLU A 44 33.36 -2.07 -3.32
N LEU A 45 33.29 -0.80 -3.74
CA LEU A 45 32.23 0.11 -3.34
C LEU A 45 30.92 -0.27 -4.03
N PHE A 46 31.00 -0.68 -5.30
CA PHE A 46 29.85 -1.19 -6.06
C PHE A 46 29.22 -2.42 -5.40
N LEU A 47 30.05 -3.36 -4.91
CA LEU A 47 29.59 -4.56 -4.24
C LEU A 47 28.75 -4.22 -2.96
N VAL A 48 29.21 -3.26 -2.17
CA VAL A 48 28.49 -2.85 -0.96
C VAL A 48 27.25 -2.03 -1.29
N LEU A 49 27.35 -1.15 -2.28
CA LEU A 49 26.22 -0.38 -2.77
C LEU A 49 25.12 -1.30 -3.31
N SER A 50 25.47 -2.31 -4.11
CA SER A 50 24.50 -3.27 -4.64
C SER A 50 23.81 -4.09 -3.53
N ALA A 51 24.54 -4.50 -2.50
CA ALA A 51 23.97 -5.17 -1.35
C ALA A 51 23.01 -4.25 -0.56
N ALA A 52 23.39 -2.99 -0.36
CA ALA A 52 22.56 -2.01 0.35
C ALA A 52 21.28 -1.68 -0.44
N VAL A 53 21.39 -1.48 -1.75
CA VAL A 53 20.25 -1.22 -2.64
C VAL A 53 19.34 -2.45 -2.73
N GLY A 54 19.90 -3.65 -2.84
CA GLY A 54 19.13 -4.90 -2.81
C GLY A 54 18.31 -5.04 -1.52
N TYR A 55 18.94 -4.83 -0.37
CA TYR A 55 18.25 -4.87 0.92
C TYR A 55 17.16 -3.79 1.05
N ALA A 56 17.44 -2.57 0.59
CA ALA A 56 16.44 -1.50 0.58
C ALA A 56 15.26 -1.85 -0.34
N ALA A 57 15.52 -2.46 -1.50
CA ALA A 57 14.47 -2.91 -2.41
C ALA A 57 13.59 -4.01 -1.81
N GLU A 58 14.17 -4.97 -1.06
CA GLU A 58 13.43 -6.00 -0.33
C GLU A 58 12.53 -5.39 0.76
N ILE A 59 13.05 -4.41 1.52
CA ILE A 59 12.24 -3.70 2.55
C ILE A 59 11.09 -2.93 1.90
N LEU A 60 11.34 -2.26 0.77
CA LEU A 60 10.29 -1.53 0.06
C LEU A 60 9.23 -2.48 -0.50
N GLU A 61 9.62 -3.64 -1.00
CA GLU A 61 8.69 -4.67 -1.46
C GLU A 61 7.83 -5.21 -0.31
N GLU A 62 8.46 -5.49 0.84
CA GLU A 62 7.73 -5.93 2.03
C GLU A 62 6.78 -4.84 2.55
N ALA A 63 7.25 -3.58 2.60
CA ALA A 63 6.43 -2.43 3.01
C ALA A 63 5.30 -2.10 2.01
N ALA A 64 5.47 -2.45 0.73
CA ALA A 64 4.45 -2.28 -0.30
C ALA A 64 3.36 -3.37 -0.26
N LYS A 65 3.60 -4.49 0.43
CA LYS A 65 2.58 -5.53 0.62
C LYS A 65 1.41 -4.95 1.41
N LYS A 66 0.24 -5.02 0.78
CA LYS A 66 -1.00 -4.56 1.41
C LYS A 66 -1.54 -5.66 2.31
N ASP A 67 -1.59 -5.41 3.61
CA ASP A 67 -2.34 -6.26 4.52
C ASP A 67 -3.83 -5.98 4.36
N VAL A 68 -4.53 -6.86 3.66
CA VAL A 68 -5.97 -6.73 3.45
C VAL A 68 -6.73 -7.71 4.33
N PHE A 69 -7.50 -7.17 5.26
CA PHE A 69 -8.38 -7.94 6.13
C PHE A 69 -9.81 -7.87 5.60
N THR A 70 -10.44 -9.01 5.41
CA THR A 70 -11.82 -9.10 4.96
C THR A 70 -12.67 -9.81 6.01
N THR A 71 -13.91 -9.33 6.19
CA THR A 71 -14.88 -9.94 7.09
C THR A 71 -16.27 -9.88 6.46
N GLY A 72 -17.19 -10.73 6.91
CA GLY A 72 -18.57 -10.71 6.45
C GLY A 72 -18.82 -11.35 5.08
N ALA A 73 -17.86 -11.99 4.45
CA ALA A 73 -18.01 -12.66 3.15
C ALA A 73 -19.21 -13.64 3.13
N SER A 74 -19.46 -14.35 4.24
CA SER A 74 -20.63 -15.24 4.38
C SER A 74 -21.97 -14.51 4.33
N GLN A 75 -22.05 -13.21 4.59
CA GLN A 75 -23.28 -12.44 4.51
C GLN A 75 -23.65 -12.13 3.05
N ILE A 76 -22.65 -11.90 2.21
CA ILE A 76 -22.83 -11.71 0.75
C ILE A 76 -23.49 -12.96 0.15
N LEU A 77 -23.04 -14.16 0.52
CA LEU A 77 -23.60 -15.42 0.02
C LEU A 77 -25.08 -15.65 0.35
N LYS A 78 -25.63 -14.93 1.31
CA LYS A 78 -27.09 -14.98 1.64
C LYS A 78 -27.94 -14.13 0.70
N MET A 79 -27.33 -13.29 -0.10
CA MET A 79 -28.04 -12.40 -1.02
C MET A 79 -28.52 -13.15 -2.26
N PRO A 80 -29.70 -12.79 -2.80
CA PRO A 80 -30.27 -13.48 -3.96
C PRO A 80 -29.36 -13.51 -5.19
N GLU A 81 -28.53 -12.48 -5.35
CA GLU A 81 -27.60 -12.30 -6.46
C GLU A 81 -26.51 -13.38 -6.50
N TYR A 82 -26.21 -14.01 -5.36
CA TYR A 82 -25.16 -15.04 -5.20
C TYR A 82 -25.73 -16.43 -4.95
N ARG A 83 -26.96 -16.69 -5.40
CA ARG A 83 -27.51 -18.04 -5.45
C ARG A 83 -26.88 -18.91 -6.55
N ASP A 84 -26.29 -18.28 -7.54
CA ASP A 84 -25.45 -18.92 -8.54
C ASP A 84 -24.11 -19.30 -7.91
N LEU A 85 -23.81 -20.60 -7.91
CA LEU A 85 -22.62 -21.16 -7.28
C LEU A 85 -21.33 -20.70 -7.95
N ASP A 86 -21.33 -20.51 -9.27
CA ASP A 86 -20.16 -20.10 -10.02
C ASP A 86 -19.81 -18.64 -9.65
N LYS A 87 -20.79 -17.73 -9.61
CA LYS A 87 -20.60 -16.35 -9.17
C LYS A 87 -20.16 -16.25 -7.70
N ALA A 88 -20.73 -17.08 -6.86
CA ALA A 88 -20.35 -17.12 -5.44
C ALA A 88 -18.91 -17.63 -5.27
N HIS A 89 -18.51 -18.63 -6.04
CA HIS A 89 -17.16 -19.17 -6.06
C HIS A 89 -16.15 -18.12 -6.53
N ASP A 90 -16.41 -17.45 -7.65
CA ASP A 90 -15.53 -16.43 -8.22
C ASP A 90 -15.31 -15.27 -7.24
N LEU A 91 -16.38 -14.82 -6.58
CA LEU A 91 -16.29 -13.78 -5.57
C LEU A 91 -15.47 -14.23 -4.34
N MET A 92 -15.66 -15.47 -3.87
CA MET A 92 -14.89 -15.98 -2.74
C MET A 92 -13.42 -16.16 -3.10
N THR A 93 -13.12 -16.68 -4.30
CA THR A 93 -11.76 -16.78 -4.82
C THR A 93 -11.10 -15.40 -4.90
N PHE A 94 -11.84 -14.39 -5.36
CA PHE A 94 -11.33 -13.01 -5.35
C PHE A 94 -10.92 -12.53 -3.95
N PHE A 95 -11.75 -12.77 -2.94
CA PHE A 95 -11.42 -12.35 -1.57
C PHE A 95 -10.28 -13.14 -0.93
N VAL A 96 -10.00 -14.33 -1.40
CA VAL A 96 -8.87 -15.13 -0.90
C VAL A 96 -7.57 -14.76 -1.61
N ASP A 97 -7.59 -14.73 -2.95
CA ASP A 97 -6.39 -14.72 -3.77
C ASP A 97 -6.07 -13.34 -4.37
N ASN A 98 -7.09 -12.48 -4.55
CA ASN A 98 -6.98 -11.22 -5.30
C ASN A 98 -7.44 -9.99 -4.52
N LYS A 99 -7.62 -10.09 -3.20
CA LYS A 99 -8.09 -8.98 -2.36
C LYS A 99 -7.21 -7.73 -2.42
N GLU A 100 -5.94 -7.87 -2.78
CA GLU A 100 -4.99 -6.76 -2.96
C GLU A 100 -5.34 -5.88 -4.18
N ASN A 101 -6.13 -6.41 -5.12
CA ASN A 101 -6.60 -5.73 -6.33
C ASN A 101 -7.90 -4.95 -6.13
N LEU A 102 -8.31 -4.70 -4.89
CA LEU A 102 -9.42 -3.80 -4.60
C LEU A 102 -9.11 -2.39 -5.09
N PRO A 103 -10.12 -1.65 -5.60
CA PRO A 103 -9.93 -0.30 -6.12
C PRO A 103 -9.42 0.64 -5.02
N VAL A 104 -8.41 1.44 -5.36
CA VAL A 104 -7.86 2.46 -4.47
C VAL A 104 -8.41 3.82 -4.88
N PRO A 105 -8.90 4.66 -3.96
CA PRO A 105 -9.23 6.06 -4.24
C PRO A 105 -7.99 6.81 -4.72
N GLU A 106 -8.17 7.74 -5.65
CA GLU A 106 -7.11 8.65 -6.08
C GLU A 106 -6.79 9.66 -4.96
N ASP A 107 -5.60 10.27 -5.02
CA ASP A 107 -5.11 11.14 -3.94
C ASP A 107 -6.03 12.31 -3.62
N ASP A 108 -6.74 12.84 -4.62
CA ASP A 108 -7.63 13.97 -4.49
C ASP A 108 -9.08 13.60 -4.08
N THR A 109 -9.41 12.30 -4.08
CA THR A 109 -10.74 11.82 -3.72
C THR A 109 -10.68 10.84 -2.56
N PRO A 110 -11.14 11.24 -1.36
CA PRO A 110 -11.09 10.38 -0.18
C PRO A 110 -12.02 9.16 -0.27
N LEU A 111 -12.94 9.13 -1.25
CA LEU A 111 -13.93 8.08 -1.41
C LEU A 111 -14.09 7.71 -2.89
N LYS A 112 -14.13 6.40 -3.18
CA LYS A 112 -14.38 5.85 -4.51
C LYS A 112 -15.54 4.85 -4.46
N ILE A 113 -16.41 4.94 -5.44
CA ILE A 113 -17.54 4.02 -5.62
C ILE A 113 -17.41 3.40 -7.01
N LEU A 114 -17.51 2.09 -7.11
CA LEU A 114 -17.60 1.36 -8.37
C LEU A 114 -18.81 0.45 -8.32
N ILE A 115 -19.68 0.55 -9.34
CA ILE A 115 -20.96 -0.14 -9.38
C ILE A 115 -20.97 -1.12 -10.56
N GLY A 116 -21.13 -2.40 -10.24
CA GLY A 116 -21.30 -3.42 -11.25
C GLY A 116 -20.15 -3.44 -12.28
N PRO A 117 -20.42 -3.24 -13.58
CA PRO A 117 -19.41 -3.30 -14.64
C PRO A 117 -18.30 -2.23 -14.57
N GLU A 118 -18.41 -1.24 -13.69
CA GLU A 118 -17.34 -0.27 -13.44
C GLU A 118 -16.14 -0.92 -12.73
N ASN A 119 -16.37 -2.08 -12.09
CA ASN A 119 -15.29 -2.88 -11.54
C ASN A 119 -14.49 -3.53 -12.66
N VAL A 120 -13.17 -3.32 -12.64
CA VAL A 120 -12.25 -3.91 -13.64
C VAL A 120 -12.19 -5.43 -13.52
N ASN A 121 -12.30 -5.95 -12.29
CA ASN A 121 -12.26 -7.38 -12.03
C ASN A 121 -13.64 -8.01 -12.30
N GLU A 122 -13.67 -9.05 -13.12
CA GLU A 122 -14.92 -9.74 -13.51
C GLU A 122 -15.65 -10.36 -12.32
N ALA A 123 -14.94 -10.87 -11.33
CA ALA A 123 -15.55 -11.42 -10.11
C ALA A 123 -16.35 -10.38 -9.31
N LEU A 124 -16.09 -9.09 -9.51
CA LEU A 124 -16.80 -7.97 -8.87
C LEU A 124 -17.90 -7.34 -9.74
N ARG A 125 -18.14 -7.85 -10.95
CA ARG A 125 -19.09 -7.27 -11.93
C ARG A 125 -20.55 -7.21 -11.46
N ASP A 126 -20.94 -8.13 -10.59
CA ASP A 126 -22.28 -8.16 -10.02
C ASP A 126 -22.34 -7.52 -8.62
N THR A 127 -21.24 -6.86 -8.21
CA THR A 127 -21.10 -6.19 -6.92
C THR A 127 -20.91 -4.70 -7.06
N SER A 128 -21.08 -3.98 -5.96
CA SER A 128 -20.58 -2.62 -5.82
C SER A 128 -19.52 -2.57 -4.74
N VAL A 129 -18.48 -1.79 -5.00
CA VAL A 129 -17.37 -1.56 -4.10
C VAL A 129 -17.34 -0.08 -3.72
N VAL A 130 -17.39 0.21 -2.43
CA VAL A 130 -17.24 1.56 -1.88
C VAL A 130 -16.01 1.55 -1.00
N VAL A 131 -15.02 2.38 -1.31
CA VAL A 131 -13.74 2.46 -0.57
C VAL A 131 -13.49 3.89 -0.15
N ALA A 132 -13.11 4.08 1.10
CA ALA A 132 -12.62 5.34 1.64
C ALA A 132 -11.17 5.19 2.11
N SER A 133 -10.39 6.24 1.93
CA SER A 133 -9.02 6.33 2.45
C SER A 133 -9.00 7.06 3.78
N TYR A 134 -8.07 6.70 4.66
CA TYR A 134 -7.80 7.38 5.92
C TYR A 134 -6.30 7.55 6.14
N ASP A 135 -5.91 8.60 6.85
CA ASP A 135 -4.52 8.90 7.15
C ASP A 135 -4.04 8.10 8.37
N ILE A 136 -2.85 7.50 8.27
CA ILE A 136 -2.20 6.76 9.36
C ILE A 136 -1.04 7.58 9.97
N GLY A 137 -0.69 8.70 9.36
CA GLY A 137 0.50 9.49 9.69
C GLY A 137 1.68 9.15 8.79
N ASP A 138 2.71 9.97 8.84
CA ASP A 138 3.96 9.83 8.09
C ASP A 138 3.79 9.68 6.56
N GLY A 139 2.70 10.24 6.01
CA GLY A 139 2.36 10.11 4.59
C GLY A 139 1.79 8.76 4.18
N MET A 140 1.52 7.87 5.14
CA MET A 140 0.90 6.57 4.90
C MET A 140 -0.63 6.68 4.91
N ARG A 141 -1.29 5.87 4.07
CA ARG A 141 -2.75 5.80 3.98
C ARG A 141 -3.24 4.38 4.20
N GLY A 142 -4.31 4.26 4.95
CA GLY A 142 -5.10 3.04 5.05
C GLY A 142 -6.36 3.14 4.18
N LEU A 143 -6.93 2.00 3.86
CA LEU A 143 -8.18 1.89 3.12
C LEU A 143 -9.20 1.12 3.95
N VAL A 144 -10.45 1.57 3.92
CA VAL A 144 -11.59 0.86 4.47
C VAL A 144 -12.68 0.81 3.41
N GLY A 145 -13.33 -0.33 3.26
CA GLY A 145 -14.32 -0.48 2.19
C GLY A 145 -15.46 -1.43 2.53
N VAL A 146 -16.49 -1.35 1.73
CA VAL A 146 -17.67 -2.22 1.75
C VAL A 146 -17.88 -2.77 0.37
N VAL A 147 -18.09 -4.08 0.27
CA VAL A 147 -18.52 -4.76 -0.95
C VAL A 147 -19.94 -5.29 -0.71
N GLY A 148 -20.81 -5.05 -1.67
CA GLY A 148 -22.22 -5.45 -1.57
C GLY A 148 -22.91 -5.51 -2.93
N PRO A 149 -24.22 -5.76 -2.97
CA PRO A 149 -24.98 -5.82 -4.21
C PRO A 149 -25.10 -4.45 -4.86
N THR A 150 -25.30 -4.42 -6.18
CA THR A 150 -25.46 -3.17 -6.95
C THR A 150 -26.65 -2.31 -6.49
N ARG A 151 -27.58 -2.88 -5.73
CA ARG A 151 -28.79 -2.22 -5.18
C ARG A 151 -28.66 -1.72 -3.74
N MET A 152 -27.44 -1.54 -3.23
CA MET A 152 -27.30 -1.03 -1.86
C MET A 152 -27.64 0.45 -1.73
N ASP A 153 -27.99 0.88 -0.52
CA ASP A 153 -28.19 2.30 -0.19
C ASP A 153 -26.85 3.03 -0.11
N TYR A 154 -26.43 3.55 -1.25
CA TYR A 154 -25.14 4.24 -1.37
C TYR A 154 -25.04 5.47 -0.47
N ALA A 155 -26.13 6.22 -0.28
CA ALA A 155 -26.12 7.42 0.55
C ALA A 155 -25.79 7.07 2.00
N THR A 156 -26.45 6.06 2.53
CA THR A 156 -26.16 5.58 3.90
C THR A 156 -24.79 4.93 4.02
N VAL A 157 -24.40 4.12 3.03
CA VAL A 157 -23.10 3.43 3.06
C VAL A 157 -21.94 4.43 3.00
N THR A 158 -21.98 5.38 2.07
CA THR A 158 -20.92 6.39 1.92
C THR A 158 -20.81 7.29 3.14
N ALA A 159 -21.94 7.75 3.70
CA ALA A 159 -21.93 8.60 4.89
C ALA A 159 -21.30 7.87 6.11
N ARG A 160 -21.66 6.61 6.31
CA ARG A 160 -21.09 5.80 7.40
C ARG A 160 -19.63 5.47 7.19
N LEU A 161 -19.24 5.14 5.94
CA LEU A 161 -17.87 4.80 5.60
C LEU A 161 -16.95 6.01 5.75
N SER A 162 -17.37 7.20 5.26
CA SER A 162 -16.64 8.45 5.44
C SER A 162 -16.46 8.79 6.92
N TYR A 163 -17.53 8.72 7.71
CA TYR A 163 -17.45 8.95 9.16
C TYR A 163 -16.47 7.99 9.85
N PHE A 164 -16.46 6.72 9.42
CA PHE A 164 -15.54 5.72 9.95
C PHE A 164 -14.10 6.02 9.55
N ALA A 165 -13.83 6.35 8.27
CA ALA A 165 -12.52 6.76 7.79
C ALA A 165 -11.99 7.99 8.52
N ASP A 166 -12.84 9.01 8.73
CA ASP A 166 -12.48 10.20 9.51
C ASP A 166 -12.15 9.85 10.98
N SER A 167 -12.83 8.86 11.54
CA SER A 167 -12.56 8.40 12.90
C SER A 167 -11.23 7.66 12.99
N LEU A 168 -10.90 6.84 11.98
CA LEU A 168 -9.59 6.18 11.87
C LEU A 168 -8.46 7.20 11.68
N THR A 169 -8.65 8.21 10.82
CA THR A 169 -7.70 9.32 10.66
C THR A 169 -7.43 10.03 12.00
N ARG A 170 -8.47 10.28 12.79
CA ARG A 170 -8.31 10.90 14.12
C ARG A 170 -7.60 9.99 15.12
N MET A 171 -7.74 8.68 14.99
CA MET A 171 -7.09 7.70 15.88
C MET A 171 -5.61 7.50 15.53
N PHE A 172 -5.30 7.40 14.25
CA PHE A 172 -3.98 7.01 13.76
C PHE A 172 -3.15 8.19 13.22
N GLY A 173 -3.80 9.20 12.60
CA GLY A 173 -3.12 10.34 11.98
C GLY A 173 -2.50 11.34 12.98
N LYS A 174 -2.77 11.19 14.29
CA LYS A 174 -2.16 12.01 15.34
C LYS A 174 -0.90 11.34 15.87
N SER A 175 0.12 11.20 15.07
CA SER A 175 1.49 11.00 15.56
C SER A 175 2.23 12.33 15.65
N GLU A 176 1.61 13.36 16.25
CA GLU A 176 2.38 14.45 16.83
C GLU A 176 2.85 13.97 18.21
N LEU A 177 4.14 13.59 18.29
CA LEU A 177 4.84 13.52 19.55
C LEU A 177 4.62 14.85 20.31
N PRO A 178 4.19 14.82 21.57
CA PRO A 178 4.08 16.06 22.34
C PRO A 178 5.42 16.78 22.30
N PRO A 179 5.44 18.13 22.23
CA PRO A 179 6.67 18.90 22.24
C PRO A 179 7.50 18.47 23.45
N LYS A 180 8.78 18.14 23.22
CA LYS A 180 9.71 17.90 24.32
C LYS A 180 9.71 19.16 25.18
N GLU A 181 9.26 19.03 26.42
CA GLU A 181 9.47 20.07 27.43
C GLU A 181 10.99 20.22 27.55
N GLU A 182 11.51 21.35 27.03
CA GLU A 182 12.84 21.84 27.37
C GLU A 182 12.79 22.22 28.83
N LYS A 183 13.40 21.39 29.69
CA LYS A 183 13.66 21.76 31.06
C LYS A 183 14.79 22.78 31.04
N GLU A 184 14.48 24.03 31.41
CA GLU A 184 15.42 25.02 31.88
C GLU A 184 16.18 24.54 33.15
#